data_fa5fbc7ab35a925859b2c0a5ad859638
#
_entry.id   fa5fbc7ab35a925859b2c0a5ad859638
#
_cell.length_a   1.000
_cell.length_b   1.000
_cell.length_c   1.000
_cell.angle_alpha   90.00
_cell.angle_beta   90.00
_cell.angle_gamma   90.00
#
_symmetry.space_group_name_H-M   'P 1'
#
loop_
_entity.id
_entity.type
_entity.pdbx_description
1 polymer ?
#
loop_
_entity_poly.entity_id
_entity_poly.type
_entity_poly.pdbx_seq_one_letter_code
_entity_poly.pdbx_strand_id
1 'polypeptide(L)'
;MLKLDLKRGSLLCFSGRFLSSNVYLMVVENRAVAVDGGMPWTANLVVDYLNKNRLKLEYIFLTHSHFDHVMGVNRLKKRTKPRVVAHTRSKRGDVKVKDEDVIRVIDNKLSFLVLYTGFHKVDHVWYYESNNQVLFIGDYLPTSTELKTLRERHGAKPKIILPGHGKPAFLQTLSY
;
A
#
# COMPACT_ATOMS: atom_id res chain seq x y z
N MET A 1 -8.08 -5.84 -13.30
CA MET A 1 -6.98 -6.19 -12.40
C MET A 1 -5.69 -6.16 -13.19
N LEU A 2 -4.71 -5.38 -12.77
CA LEU A 2 -3.34 -5.38 -13.30
C LEU A 2 -2.49 -6.29 -12.41
N LYS A 3 -1.62 -7.12 -12.99
CA LYS A 3 -0.62 -7.91 -12.27
C LYS A 3 0.76 -7.54 -12.80
N LEU A 4 1.71 -7.33 -11.90
CA LEU A 4 3.11 -7.07 -12.18
C LEU A 4 3.96 -8.08 -11.41
N ASP A 5 4.89 -8.72 -12.10
CA ASP A 5 5.88 -9.55 -11.44
C ASP A 5 7.00 -8.64 -10.92
N LEU A 6 7.36 -8.84 -9.67
CA LEU A 6 8.35 -8.03 -8.96
C LEU A 6 9.60 -8.86 -8.69
N LYS A 7 10.69 -8.21 -8.25
CA LYS A 7 11.91 -8.90 -7.82
C LYS A 7 11.62 -9.91 -6.69
N ARG A 8 10.67 -9.57 -5.81
CA ARG A 8 10.20 -10.46 -4.74
C ARG A 8 8.68 -10.54 -4.78
N GLY A 9 8.15 -11.60 -5.42
CA GLY A 9 6.73 -11.86 -5.50
C GLY A 9 6.01 -11.13 -6.63
N SER A 10 4.74 -10.82 -6.45
CA SER A 10 3.93 -10.11 -7.43
C SER A 10 3.09 -9.01 -6.78
N LEU A 11 2.77 -7.99 -7.56
CA LEU A 11 1.88 -6.89 -7.20
C LEU A 11 0.63 -6.95 -8.06
N LEU A 12 -0.52 -6.94 -7.42
CA LEU A 12 -1.82 -6.84 -8.08
C LEU A 12 -2.46 -5.50 -7.73
N CYS A 13 -3.06 -4.86 -8.73
CA CYS A 13 -3.87 -3.67 -8.56
C CYS A 13 -5.33 -4.03 -8.84
N PHE A 14 -6.17 -3.94 -7.82
CA PHE A 14 -7.63 -3.98 -7.93
C PHE A 14 -8.11 -2.54 -8.08
N SER A 15 -8.27 -2.11 -9.33
CA SER A 15 -8.64 -0.72 -9.64
C SER A 15 -9.99 -0.36 -9.04
N GLY A 16 -10.01 0.75 -8.34
CA GLY A 16 -11.22 1.33 -7.79
C GLY A 16 -12.20 1.74 -8.89
N ARG A 17 -13.47 1.36 -8.72
CA ARG A 17 -14.60 1.80 -9.53
C ARG A 17 -15.63 2.46 -8.60
N PHE A 18 -16.45 3.38 -9.13
CA PHE A 18 -17.52 3.99 -8.37
C PHE A 18 -17.07 4.52 -6.99
N LEU A 19 -16.25 5.56 -6.99
CA LEU A 19 -15.74 6.22 -5.77
C LEU A 19 -14.87 5.34 -4.85
N SER A 20 -14.34 4.21 -5.33
CA SER A 20 -13.41 3.39 -4.55
C SER A 20 -11.98 3.77 -4.89
N SER A 21 -11.11 3.79 -3.87
CA SER A 21 -9.67 3.78 -4.10
C SER A 21 -9.22 2.45 -4.71
N ASN A 22 -8.03 2.45 -5.30
CA ASN A 22 -7.32 1.22 -5.65
C ASN A 22 -6.98 0.43 -4.38
N VAL A 23 -7.01 -0.89 -4.48
CA VAL A 23 -6.45 -1.79 -3.48
C VAL A 23 -5.28 -2.50 -4.11
N TYR A 24 -4.11 -2.37 -3.51
CA TYR A 24 -2.91 -3.06 -3.97
C TYR A 24 -2.66 -4.30 -3.11
N LEU A 25 -2.34 -5.42 -3.73
CA LEU A 25 -2.03 -6.66 -3.05
C LEU A 25 -0.62 -7.10 -3.45
N MET A 26 0.31 -7.09 -2.51
CA MET A 26 1.63 -7.69 -2.69
C MET A 26 1.58 -9.14 -2.22
N VAL A 27 1.98 -10.05 -3.09
CA VAL A 27 1.97 -11.49 -2.83
C VAL A 27 3.38 -12.04 -2.87
N VAL A 28 3.76 -12.72 -1.80
CA VAL A 28 5.03 -13.45 -1.69
C VAL A 28 4.70 -14.86 -1.22
N GLU A 29 4.99 -15.84 -2.05
CA GLU A 29 4.60 -17.25 -1.83
C GLU A 29 3.08 -17.38 -1.65
N ASN A 30 2.62 -17.93 -0.53
CA ASN A 30 1.20 -18.08 -0.18
C ASN A 30 0.69 -17.00 0.77
N ARG A 31 1.46 -15.91 0.97
CA ARG A 31 1.15 -14.82 1.92
C ARG A 31 0.99 -13.51 1.16
N ALA A 32 0.16 -12.62 1.71
CA ALA A 32 -0.14 -11.35 1.08
C ALA A 32 -0.20 -10.19 2.07
N VAL A 33 0.07 -8.99 1.54
CA VAL A 33 -0.10 -7.70 2.21
C VAL A 33 -0.94 -6.82 1.31
N ALA A 34 -1.97 -6.18 1.86
CA ALA A 34 -2.75 -5.18 1.12
C ALA A 34 -2.32 -3.76 1.50
N VAL A 35 -2.41 -2.84 0.55
CA VAL A 35 -2.37 -1.40 0.79
C VAL A 35 -3.72 -0.83 0.42
N ASP A 36 -4.35 -0.17 1.39
CA ASP A 36 -5.75 0.27 1.45
C ASP A 36 -6.77 -0.88 1.37
N GLY A 37 -8.02 -0.56 1.64
CA GLY A 37 -9.12 -1.53 1.67
C GLY A 37 -10.17 -1.28 0.59
N GLY A 38 -10.14 -0.11 -0.02
CA GLY A 38 -11.16 0.31 -0.97
C GLY A 38 -12.55 0.38 -0.38
N MET A 39 -13.53 0.41 -1.26
CA MET A 39 -14.93 0.20 -0.92
C MET A 39 -15.26 -1.30 -0.77
N PRO A 40 -16.39 -1.68 -0.15
CA PRO A 40 -16.73 -3.09 0.08
C PRO A 40 -16.75 -3.97 -1.17
N TRP A 41 -17.15 -3.43 -2.31
CA TRP A 41 -17.15 -4.19 -3.57
C TRP A 41 -15.74 -4.45 -4.11
N THR A 42 -14.80 -3.50 -3.97
CA THR A 42 -13.39 -3.72 -4.32
C THR A 42 -12.75 -4.72 -3.37
N ALA A 43 -13.04 -4.62 -2.07
CA ALA A 43 -12.59 -5.59 -1.07
C ALA A 43 -13.09 -7.03 -1.35
N ASN A 44 -14.32 -7.19 -1.87
CA ASN A 44 -14.81 -8.51 -2.28
C ASN A 44 -13.94 -9.13 -3.38
N LEU A 45 -13.54 -8.35 -4.39
CA LEU A 45 -12.66 -8.85 -5.45
C LEU A 45 -11.31 -9.33 -4.88
N VAL A 46 -10.79 -8.62 -3.87
CA VAL A 46 -9.57 -9.04 -3.17
C VAL A 46 -9.79 -10.34 -2.41
N VAL A 47 -10.89 -10.45 -1.65
CA VAL A 47 -11.26 -11.67 -0.91
C VAL A 47 -11.38 -12.87 -1.86
N ASP A 48 -12.08 -12.70 -2.98
CA ASP A 48 -12.27 -13.75 -3.98
C ASP A 48 -10.93 -14.22 -4.55
N TYR A 49 -10.03 -13.26 -4.84
CA TYR A 49 -8.68 -13.57 -5.32
C TYR A 49 -7.85 -14.33 -4.28
N LEU A 50 -7.89 -13.89 -3.01
CA LEU A 50 -7.19 -14.55 -1.90
C LEU A 50 -7.67 -16.00 -1.74
N ASN A 51 -8.99 -16.21 -1.73
CA ASN A 51 -9.60 -17.53 -1.59
C ASN A 51 -9.23 -18.45 -2.77
N LYS A 52 -9.41 -17.97 -4.01
CA LYS A 52 -9.09 -18.72 -5.24
C LYS A 52 -7.64 -19.20 -5.28
N ASN A 53 -6.71 -18.37 -4.80
CA ASN A 53 -5.27 -18.65 -4.82
C ASN A 53 -4.74 -19.18 -3.48
N ARG A 54 -5.61 -19.47 -2.50
CA ARG A 54 -5.25 -19.98 -1.16
C ARG A 54 -4.20 -19.09 -0.45
N LEU A 55 -4.34 -17.76 -0.58
CA LEU A 55 -3.43 -16.79 -0.01
C LEU A 55 -3.88 -16.36 1.38
N LYS A 56 -2.93 -16.22 2.31
CA LYS A 56 -3.15 -15.67 3.64
C LYS A 56 -2.84 -14.17 3.63
N LEU A 57 -3.85 -13.32 3.81
CA LEU A 57 -3.65 -11.89 4.02
C LEU A 57 -3.21 -11.66 5.47
N GLU A 58 -2.01 -11.11 5.67
CA GLU A 58 -1.45 -10.89 7.01
C GLU A 58 -1.55 -9.45 7.49
N TYR A 59 -1.43 -8.50 6.57
CA TYR A 59 -1.47 -7.08 6.89
C TYR A 59 -2.29 -6.29 5.88
N ILE A 60 -2.90 -5.20 6.38
CA ILE A 60 -3.47 -4.12 5.58
C ILE A 60 -2.78 -2.83 6.03
N PHE A 61 -2.07 -2.16 5.14
CA PHE A 61 -1.46 -0.86 5.36
C PHE A 61 -2.43 0.22 4.86
N LEU A 62 -2.83 1.16 5.72
CA LEU A 62 -3.72 2.26 5.36
C LEU A 62 -2.89 3.50 5.08
N THR A 63 -3.01 4.05 3.86
CA THR A 63 -2.37 5.32 3.50
C THR A 63 -2.99 6.47 4.28
N HIS A 64 -4.32 6.48 4.42
CA HIS A 64 -5.07 7.45 5.21
C HIS A 64 -6.50 6.96 5.48
N SER A 65 -7.31 7.75 6.19
CA SER A 65 -8.61 7.31 6.69
C SER A 65 -9.82 7.88 5.93
N HIS A 66 -9.70 8.25 4.64
CA HIS A 66 -10.88 8.57 3.84
C HIS A 66 -11.73 7.31 3.62
N PHE A 67 -13.05 7.50 3.48
CA PHE A 67 -14.01 6.41 3.49
C PHE A 67 -13.77 5.38 2.39
N ASP A 68 -13.41 5.85 1.20
CA ASP A 68 -13.17 5.02 0.02
C ASP A 68 -11.87 4.20 0.09
N HIS A 69 -10.96 4.52 1.03
CA HIS A 69 -9.78 3.73 1.35
C HIS A 69 -10.02 2.71 2.46
N VAL A 70 -11.02 2.94 3.34
CA VAL A 70 -11.14 2.16 4.57
C VAL A 70 -12.43 1.36 4.74
N MET A 71 -13.49 1.63 3.97
CA MET A 71 -14.77 0.94 4.15
C MET A 71 -14.70 -0.55 3.87
N GLY A 72 -13.84 -0.98 2.95
CA GLY A 72 -13.59 -2.39 2.64
C GLY A 72 -12.79 -3.15 3.70
N VAL A 73 -12.07 -2.45 4.59
CA VAL A 73 -11.22 -3.07 5.63
C VAL A 73 -11.99 -4.07 6.49
N ASN A 74 -13.20 -3.72 6.93
CA ASN A 74 -14.01 -4.64 7.74
C ASN A 74 -14.37 -5.92 6.97
N ARG A 75 -14.57 -5.84 5.67
CA ARG A 75 -14.82 -7.01 4.81
C ARG A 75 -13.58 -7.92 4.76
N LEU A 76 -12.41 -7.35 4.56
CA LEU A 76 -11.13 -8.07 4.58
C LEU A 76 -10.87 -8.69 5.96
N LYS A 77 -11.05 -7.94 7.06
CA LYS A 77 -10.85 -8.44 8.45
C LYS A 77 -11.76 -9.62 8.77
N LYS A 78 -13.03 -9.60 8.38
CA LYS A 78 -13.97 -10.69 8.67
C LYS A 78 -13.57 -12.00 8.00
N ARG A 79 -12.93 -11.95 6.85
CA ARG A 79 -12.58 -13.12 6.03
C ARG A 79 -11.19 -13.67 6.30
N THR A 80 -10.23 -12.79 6.63
CA THR A 80 -8.81 -13.16 6.65
C THR A 80 -8.09 -12.82 7.96
N LYS A 81 -8.71 -12.01 8.83
CA LYS A 81 -8.18 -11.57 10.13
C LYS A 81 -6.77 -10.94 10.08
N PRO A 82 -6.45 -10.06 9.13
CA PRO A 82 -5.16 -9.41 9.04
C PRO A 82 -4.99 -8.37 10.15
N ARG A 83 -3.74 -8.02 10.45
CA ARG A 83 -3.43 -6.83 11.26
C ARG A 83 -3.52 -5.59 10.38
N VAL A 84 -4.11 -4.51 10.90
CA VAL A 84 -4.22 -3.23 10.19
C VAL A 84 -3.17 -2.27 10.71
N VAL A 85 -2.32 -1.77 9.82
CA VAL A 85 -1.28 -0.77 10.08
C VAL A 85 -1.82 0.60 9.67
N ALA A 86 -1.71 1.58 10.56
CA ALA A 86 -2.11 2.96 10.27
C ALA A 86 -1.29 3.96 11.08
N HIS A 87 -1.17 5.19 10.59
CA HIS A 87 -0.49 6.27 11.29
C HIS A 87 -1.08 6.52 12.69
N THR A 88 -0.26 6.95 13.65
CA THR A 88 -0.69 7.24 15.05
C THR A 88 -1.85 8.20 15.14
N ARG A 89 -1.99 9.13 14.20
CA ARG A 89 -3.10 10.09 14.13
C ARG A 89 -4.40 9.50 13.56
N SER A 90 -4.37 8.29 13.01
CA SER A 90 -5.57 7.59 12.56
C SER A 90 -6.33 7.02 13.75
N LYS A 91 -7.67 7.09 13.74
CA LYS A 91 -8.52 6.36 14.70
C LYS A 91 -8.59 4.86 14.40
N ARG A 92 -8.05 4.41 13.26
CA ARG A 92 -8.03 3.02 12.80
C ARG A 92 -6.65 2.39 13.01
N GLY A 93 -6.59 1.08 12.86
CA GLY A 93 -5.34 0.32 12.88
C GLY A 93 -5.06 -0.36 14.21
N ASP A 94 -4.63 -1.62 14.12
CA ASP A 94 -4.21 -2.46 15.23
C ASP A 94 -2.72 -2.19 15.56
N VAL A 95 -1.95 -1.74 14.56
CA VAL A 95 -0.54 -1.36 14.64
C VAL A 95 -0.41 0.10 14.30
N LYS A 96 0.16 0.88 15.21
CA LYS A 96 0.38 2.31 15.01
C LYS A 96 1.79 2.57 14.55
N VAL A 97 1.92 3.40 13.51
CA VAL A 97 3.20 3.82 12.94
C VAL A 97 3.33 5.33 12.91
N LYS A 98 4.55 5.80 12.91
CA LYS A 98 4.94 7.21 12.77
C LYS A 98 5.95 7.36 11.64
N ASP A 99 6.33 8.58 11.36
CA ASP A 99 7.34 8.90 10.37
C ASP A 99 8.64 8.13 10.60
N GLU A 100 9.26 7.69 9.52
CA GLU A 100 10.52 6.93 9.46
C GLU A 100 10.48 5.51 10.10
N ASP A 101 9.32 5.05 10.59
CA ASP A 101 9.19 3.66 11.04
C ASP A 101 9.41 2.69 9.86
N VAL A 102 10.08 1.58 10.16
CA VAL A 102 10.30 0.50 9.19
C VAL A 102 9.57 -0.76 9.64
N ILE A 103 8.57 -1.17 8.86
CA ILE A 103 7.76 -2.36 9.12
C ILE A 103 8.21 -3.49 8.20
N ARG A 104 8.76 -4.55 8.81
CA ARG A 104 9.15 -5.76 8.10
C ARG A 104 8.09 -6.83 8.28
N VAL A 105 7.66 -7.41 7.17
CA VAL A 105 6.59 -8.43 7.15
C VAL A 105 6.98 -9.61 6.25
N ILE A 106 6.23 -10.70 6.36
CA ILE A 106 6.46 -11.94 5.60
C ILE A 106 7.93 -12.39 5.75
N ASP A 107 8.36 -12.62 6.99
CA ASP A 107 9.73 -13.06 7.34
C ASP A 107 10.81 -12.14 6.73
N ASN A 108 10.60 -10.84 6.86
CA ASN A 108 11.47 -9.78 6.32
C ASN A 108 11.60 -9.77 4.77
N LYS A 109 10.74 -10.50 4.05
CA LYS A 109 10.73 -10.48 2.57
C LYS A 109 10.19 -9.18 1.99
N LEU A 110 9.33 -8.47 2.74
CA LEU A 110 8.87 -7.12 2.42
C LEU A 110 9.26 -6.16 3.54
N SER A 111 9.70 -4.98 3.18
CA SER A 111 10.13 -3.93 4.11
C SER A 111 9.56 -2.58 3.69
N PHE A 112 8.67 -2.04 4.52
CA PHE A 112 7.97 -0.79 4.28
C PHE A 112 8.55 0.32 5.17
N LEU A 113 9.12 1.36 4.55
CA LEU A 113 9.43 2.63 5.21
C LEU A 113 8.17 3.48 5.21
N VAL A 114 7.81 3.99 6.37
CA VAL A 114 6.68 4.92 6.57
C VAL A 114 7.16 6.35 6.38
N LEU A 115 6.49 7.11 5.56
CA LEU A 115 6.82 8.50 5.24
C LEU A 115 5.59 9.36 5.52
N TYR A 116 5.60 10.06 6.64
CA TYR A 116 4.47 10.91 7.02
C TYR A 116 4.44 12.16 6.15
N THR A 117 3.34 12.40 5.49
CA THR A 117 3.14 13.61 4.69
C THR A 117 2.25 14.64 5.39
N GLY A 118 1.19 14.19 6.06
CA GLY A 118 0.20 15.05 6.71
C GLY A 118 -0.58 15.94 5.74
N PHE A 119 -0.25 15.92 4.47
CA PHE A 119 -1.00 16.57 3.40
C PHE A 119 -2.22 15.73 3.03
N HIS A 120 -3.21 16.31 2.37
CA HIS A 120 -4.48 15.69 2.00
C HIS A 120 -5.33 15.28 3.20
N LYS A 121 -4.74 14.59 4.19
CA LYS A 121 -5.37 14.23 5.47
C LYS A 121 -4.34 14.14 6.60
N VAL A 122 -4.80 14.45 7.83
CA VAL A 122 -3.93 14.52 9.02
C VAL A 122 -3.21 13.21 9.36
N ASP A 123 -3.72 12.07 8.91
CA ASP A 123 -3.13 10.74 9.10
C ASP A 123 -2.52 10.16 7.82
N HIS A 124 -2.31 10.99 6.79
CA HIS A 124 -1.81 10.53 5.51
C HIS A 124 -0.32 10.21 5.55
N VAL A 125 0.03 9.02 5.03
CA VAL A 125 1.40 8.52 4.86
C VAL A 125 1.61 7.94 3.47
N TRP A 126 2.84 7.98 3.00
CA TRP A 126 3.31 7.12 1.94
C TRP A 126 3.98 5.88 2.55
N TYR A 127 3.94 4.76 1.82
CA TYR A 127 4.69 3.56 2.15
C TYR A 127 5.66 3.24 1.02
N TYR A 128 6.95 3.25 1.33
CA TYR A 128 7.97 2.81 0.38
C TYR A 128 8.40 1.38 0.68
N GLU A 129 8.08 0.45 -0.23
CA GLU A 129 8.54 -0.94 -0.14
C GLU A 129 9.91 -1.04 -0.82
N SER A 130 10.96 -1.23 -0.01
CA SER A 130 12.35 -1.06 -0.42
C SER A 130 12.90 -2.19 -1.29
N ASN A 131 12.44 -3.44 -1.11
CA ASN A 131 12.97 -4.59 -1.85
C ASN A 131 12.59 -4.58 -3.33
N ASN A 132 11.40 -4.06 -3.64
CA ASN A 132 10.87 -3.95 -4.99
C ASN A 132 10.87 -2.49 -5.52
N GLN A 133 11.26 -1.52 -4.68
CA GLN A 133 11.32 -0.10 -5.02
C GLN A 133 9.94 0.46 -5.46
N VAL A 134 8.91 0.13 -4.70
CA VAL A 134 7.52 0.53 -4.94
C VAL A 134 7.10 1.58 -3.92
N LEU A 135 6.50 2.68 -4.37
CA LEU A 135 5.98 3.76 -3.52
C LEU A 135 4.45 3.83 -3.62
N PHE A 136 3.77 3.56 -2.52
CA PHE A 136 2.32 3.73 -2.36
C PHE A 136 2.06 5.13 -1.82
N ILE A 137 1.35 5.94 -2.59
CA ILE A 137 1.20 7.38 -2.32
C ILE A 137 -0.18 7.81 -1.83
N GLY A 138 -1.15 6.88 -1.74
CA GLY A 138 -2.53 7.29 -1.46
C GLY A 138 -2.98 8.38 -2.43
N ASP A 139 -3.56 9.45 -1.91
CA ASP A 139 -4.16 10.53 -2.69
C ASP A 139 -3.29 11.80 -2.76
N TYR A 140 -2.04 11.70 -2.33
CA TYR A 140 -1.10 12.81 -2.42
C TYR A 140 0.08 12.45 -3.33
N LEU A 141 0.11 13.07 -4.51
CA LEU A 141 1.15 12.84 -5.51
C LEU A 141 2.45 13.56 -5.11
N PRO A 142 3.59 12.87 -5.07
CA PRO A 142 4.86 13.49 -4.74
C PRO A 142 5.31 14.49 -5.80
N THR A 143 5.84 15.62 -5.36
CA THR A 143 6.56 16.56 -6.20
C THR A 143 7.96 16.03 -6.55
N SER A 144 8.60 16.60 -7.57
CA SER A 144 10.00 16.27 -7.91
C SER A 144 10.96 16.55 -6.74
N THR A 145 10.71 17.61 -5.97
CA THR A 145 11.51 17.95 -4.79
C THR A 145 11.37 16.90 -3.69
N GLU A 146 10.14 16.41 -3.42
CA GLU A 146 9.93 15.35 -2.43
C GLU A 146 10.57 14.03 -2.87
N LEU A 147 10.47 13.66 -4.15
CA LEU A 147 11.16 12.46 -4.66
C LEU A 147 12.70 12.59 -4.54
N LYS A 148 13.25 13.78 -4.76
CA LYS A 148 14.67 14.06 -4.54
C LYS A 148 15.03 13.92 -3.05
N THR A 149 14.23 14.50 -2.16
CA THR A 149 14.42 14.39 -0.69
C THR A 149 14.35 12.94 -0.22
N LEU A 150 13.41 12.14 -0.73
CA LEU A 150 13.31 10.71 -0.43
C LEU A 150 14.59 9.96 -0.79
N ARG A 151 15.17 10.29 -1.95
CA ARG A 151 16.43 9.69 -2.41
C ARG A 151 17.61 10.08 -1.51
N GLU A 152 17.73 11.36 -1.17
CA GLU A 152 18.86 11.92 -0.42
C GLU A 152 18.82 11.51 1.06
N ARG A 153 17.67 11.60 1.71
CA ARG A 153 17.53 11.33 3.14
C ARG A 153 17.38 9.85 3.49
N HIS A 154 16.66 9.09 2.65
CA HIS A 154 16.29 7.72 2.98
C HIS A 154 16.87 6.68 2.00
N GLY A 155 17.63 7.10 1.00
CA GLY A 155 18.11 6.20 -0.07
C GLY A 155 16.98 5.59 -0.90
N ALA A 156 15.73 6.10 -0.76
CA ALA A 156 14.57 5.57 -1.42
C ALA A 156 14.57 5.94 -2.91
N LYS A 157 14.55 4.94 -3.78
CA LYS A 157 14.58 5.09 -5.24
C LYS A 157 13.39 4.37 -5.86
N PRO A 158 12.17 4.93 -5.76
CA PRO A 158 10.99 4.28 -6.31
C PRO A 158 11.10 4.14 -7.83
N LYS A 159 10.76 2.95 -8.33
CA LYS A 159 10.60 2.66 -9.76
C LYS A 159 9.14 2.64 -10.17
N ILE A 160 8.26 2.37 -9.22
CA ILE A 160 6.82 2.30 -9.44
C ILE A 160 6.14 3.18 -8.39
N ILE A 161 5.26 4.06 -8.84
CA ILE A 161 4.39 4.88 -7.98
C ILE A 161 2.97 4.36 -8.12
N LEU A 162 2.33 4.13 -6.99
CA LEU A 162 1.01 3.51 -6.85
C LEU A 162 0.04 4.47 -6.16
N PRO A 163 -0.81 5.19 -6.94
CA PRO A 163 -1.75 6.15 -6.38
C PRO A 163 -3.03 5.48 -5.84
N GLY A 164 -3.70 6.14 -4.91
CA GLY A 164 -5.02 5.73 -4.43
C GLY A 164 -6.06 5.73 -5.54
N HIS A 165 -5.93 6.64 -6.50
CA HIS A 165 -6.80 6.75 -7.68
C HIS A 165 -6.00 6.82 -8.98
N GLY A 166 -6.56 6.27 -10.05
CA GLY A 166 -5.91 6.28 -11.37
C GLY A 166 -4.97 5.10 -11.61
N LYS A 167 -4.02 5.27 -12.53
CA LYS A 167 -3.13 4.20 -12.98
C LYS A 167 -1.77 4.26 -12.27
N PRO A 168 -1.13 3.11 -12.01
CA PRO A 168 0.29 3.05 -11.65
C PRO A 168 1.17 3.81 -12.63
N ALA A 169 2.18 4.51 -12.10
CA ALA A 169 3.20 5.20 -12.88
C ALA A 169 4.56 4.49 -12.74
N PHE A 170 5.23 4.30 -13.86
CA PHE A 170 6.56 3.72 -13.91
C PHE A 170 7.56 4.85 -14.10
N LEU A 171 8.48 5.01 -13.15
CA LEU A 171 9.56 5.97 -13.26
C LEU A 171 10.68 5.33 -14.10
N GLN A 172 10.99 5.94 -15.23
CA GLN A 172 12.22 5.58 -15.94
C GLN A 172 13.40 5.89 -15.03
N THR A 173 14.33 4.96 -14.90
CA THR A 173 15.62 5.23 -14.26
C THR A 173 16.31 6.29 -15.11
N LEU A 174 16.23 7.56 -14.69
CA LEU A 174 17.12 8.57 -15.23
C LEU A 174 18.54 8.13 -14.84
N SER A 175 19.25 7.57 -15.78
CA SER A 175 20.70 7.39 -15.69
C SER A 175 21.31 8.80 -15.72
N TYR A 176 21.71 9.29 -14.55
CA TYR A 176 22.63 10.42 -14.42
C TYR A 176 24.01 9.89 -14.12
#